data_5cb5e79c5e1f1c7a98ef4dae2bad24f8
#
_entry.id   5cb5e79c5e1f1c7a98ef4dae2bad24f8
#
_cell.length_a   1.000
_cell.length_b   1.000
_cell.length_c   1.000
_cell.angle_alpha   90.00
_cell.angle_beta   90.00
_cell.angle_gamma   90.00
#
_symmetry.space_group_name_H-M   'P 1'
#
loop_
_entity.id
_entity.type
_entity.pdbx_description
1 polymer ?
#
loop_
_entity_poly.entity_id
_entity_poly.type
_entity_poly.pdbx_seq_one_letter_code
_entity_poly.pdbx_strand_id
1 'polypeptide(L)'
;MERKNASTNTSASRIVASVFGVLAGLGGITHGIGEILQGNVAPSGIIINSWAEGPIATNMGGEPGMTIVPNLFVTGLLTVLVSSALLVWSAVFVQRKNGGWILLFLSIAMLLVGGGFGPPIIGALAGVAGTGIKAPLTWWRTHLPANVRRILAKLWPWVFGVCAINCAFLVVGSVILVYSFGLNNPDLFTNSFFFAVLSLPLTILTGVAYDLQAGEQGGVA
;
A
#
# COMPACT_ATOMS: atom_id res chain seq x y z
N MET A 1 1.64 -33.93 -27.86
CA MET A 1 0.80 -32.94 -27.18
C MET A 1 1.44 -32.64 -25.83
N GLU A 2 2.51 -31.85 -25.83
CA GLU A 2 3.27 -31.50 -24.63
C GLU A 2 2.51 -30.40 -23.86
N ARG A 3 2.03 -30.73 -22.65
CA ARG A 3 1.55 -29.72 -21.72
C ARG A 3 2.78 -28.89 -21.28
N LYS A 4 2.92 -27.72 -21.86
CA LYS A 4 3.75 -26.67 -21.29
C LYS A 4 3.30 -26.45 -19.84
N ASN A 5 4.03 -27.03 -18.88
CA ASN A 5 3.97 -26.65 -17.48
C ASN A 5 4.49 -25.22 -17.41
N ALA A 6 3.61 -24.26 -17.70
CA ALA A 6 3.85 -22.88 -17.35
C ALA A 6 3.86 -22.85 -15.81
N SER A 7 5.04 -22.92 -15.22
CA SER A 7 5.21 -22.61 -13.83
C SER A 7 4.60 -21.22 -13.65
N THR A 8 3.50 -21.14 -12.91
CA THR A 8 2.86 -19.88 -12.52
C THR A 8 3.77 -19.19 -11.50
N ASN A 9 4.97 -18.82 -11.93
CA ASN A 9 5.85 -18.00 -11.11
C ASN A 9 5.21 -16.62 -11.00
N THR A 10 4.45 -16.43 -9.93
CA THR A 10 3.81 -15.15 -9.64
C THR A 10 4.92 -14.14 -9.41
N SER A 11 5.00 -13.08 -10.24
CA SER A 11 6.07 -12.10 -10.14
C SER A 11 6.05 -11.41 -8.77
N ALA A 12 7.22 -11.11 -8.22
CA ALA A 12 7.37 -10.37 -6.96
C ALA A 12 6.67 -9.01 -7.04
N SER A 13 6.81 -8.30 -8.16
CA SER A 13 6.13 -7.03 -8.43
C SER A 13 4.61 -7.14 -8.31
N ARG A 14 4.02 -8.25 -8.75
CA ARG A 14 2.59 -8.52 -8.60
C ARG A 14 2.21 -8.74 -7.14
N ILE A 15 2.99 -9.54 -6.40
CA ILE A 15 2.73 -9.81 -4.97
C ILE A 15 2.77 -8.50 -4.19
N VAL A 16 3.82 -7.68 -4.39
CA VAL A 16 3.99 -6.38 -3.75
C VAL A 16 2.80 -5.47 -4.05
N ALA A 17 2.44 -5.31 -5.32
CA ALA A 17 1.33 -4.45 -5.73
C ALA A 17 -0.02 -4.91 -5.16
N SER A 18 -0.27 -6.23 -5.13
CA SER A 18 -1.52 -6.77 -4.58
C SER A 18 -1.60 -6.61 -3.07
N VAL A 19 -0.58 -7.04 -2.33
CA VAL A 19 -0.61 -7.05 -0.86
C VAL A 19 -0.68 -5.62 -0.30
N PHE A 20 0.23 -4.75 -0.75
CA PHE A 20 0.25 -3.38 -0.22
C PHE A 20 -0.90 -2.53 -0.74
N GLY A 21 -1.40 -2.79 -1.93
CA GLY A 21 -2.62 -2.14 -2.41
C GLY A 21 -3.86 -2.56 -1.62
N VAL A 22 -3.99 -3.83 -1.25
CA VAL A 22 -5.08 -4.29 -0.35
C VAL A 22 -4.97 -3.64 1.02
N LEU A 23 -3.76 -3.61 1.62
CA LEU A 23 -3.55 -2.96 2.92
C LEU A 23 -3.86 -1.46 2.85
N ALA A 24 -3.42 -0.77 1.78
CA ALA A 24 -3.76 0.63 1.56
C ALA A 24 -5.28 0.87 1.47
N GLY A 25 -5.99 0.00 0.73
CA GLY A 25 -7.44 0.09 0.63
C GLY A 25 -8.14 -0.11 1.98
N LEU A 26 -7.70 -1.09 2.78
CA LEU A 26 -8.22 -1.30 4.13
C LEU A 26 -7.98 -0.09 5.02
N GLY A 27 -6.75 0.47 5.01
CA GLY A 27 -6.42 1.67 5.78
C GLY A 27 -7.27 2.87 5.37
N GLY A 28 -7.46 3.10 4.05
CA GLY A 28 -8.34 4.19 3.59
C GLY A 28 -9.80 4.00 4.01
N ILE A 29 -10.31 2.77 4.05
CA ILE A 29 -11.67 2.50 4.56
C ILE A 29 -11.80 2.91 6.03
N THR A 30 -10.81 2.63 6.88
CA THR A 30 -10.85 3.03 8.30
C THR A 30 -10.89 4.55 8.45
N HIS A 31 -10.12 5.31 7.66
CA HIS A 31 -10.19 6.77 7.61
C HIS A 31 -11.59 7.25 7.22
N GLY A 32 -12.14 6.73 6.12
CA GLY A 32 -13.46 7.12 5.64
C GLY A 32 -14.59 6.84 6.65
N ILE A 33 -14.49 5.74 7.41
CA ILE A 33 -15.45 5.45 8.49
C ILE A 33 -15.38 6.54 9.57
N GLY A 34 -14.19 6.92 10.01
CA GLY A 34 -14.02 7.98 11.01
C GLY A 34 -14.59 9.32 10.55
N GLU A 35 -14.43 9.67 9.28
CA GLU A 35 -14.98 10.89 8.68
C GLU A 35 -16.51 10.84 8.59
N ILE A 36 -17.10 9.70 8.20
CA ILE A 36 -18.56 9.50 8.20
C ILE A 36 -19.15 9.71 9.60
N LEU A 37 -18.49 9.19 10.63
CA LEU A 37 -18.94 9.30 12.01
C LEU A 37 -18.94 10.74 12.55
N GLN A 38 -18.11 11.62 11.97
CA GLN A 38 -18.13 13.05 12.29
C GLN A 38 -19.38 13.78 11.76
N GLY A 39 -20.09 13.18 10.80
CA GLY A 39 -21.37 13.67 10.31
C GLY A 39 -21.27 14.77 9.27
N ASN A 40 -22.41 15.42 9.04
CA ASN A 40 -22.59 16.41 7.99
C ASN A 40 -22.08 17.79 8.43
N VAL A 41 -20.77 17.91 8.62
CA VAL A 41 -20.10 19.14 9.05
C VAL A 41 -19.00 19.52 8.05
N ALA A 42 -18.72 20.82 7.97
CA ALA A 42 -17.59 21.32 7.18
C ALA A 42 -16.26 21.03 7.87
N PRO A 43 -15.23 20.57 7.16
CA PRO A 43 -13.88 20.46 7.71
C PRO A 43 -13.33 21.84 8.08
N SER A 44 -12.49 21.91 9.11
CA SER A 44 -11.84 23.15 9.56
C SER A 44 -10.78 23.68 8.58
N GLY A 45 -10.38 22.88 7.61
CA GLY A 45 -9.40 23.20 6.59
C GLY A 45 -9.14 22.02 5.66
N ILE A 46 -8.12 22.13 4.82
CA ILE A 46 -7.71 21.04 3.89
C ILE A 46 -7.13 19.86 4.67
N ILE A 47 -6.41 20.11 5.76
CA ILE A 47 -5.90 19.07 6.65
C ILE A 47 -6.97 18.78 7.70
N ILE A 48 -7.29 17.50 7.84
CA ILE A 48 -8.32 17.00 8.74
C ILE A 48 -7.77 15.89 9.63
N ASN A 49 -8.43 15.62 10.74
CA ASN A 49 -8.28 14.36 11.47
C ASN A 49 -9.48 13.47 11.10
N SER A 50 -9.19 12.26 10.62
CA SER A 50 -10.26 11.31 10.23
C SER A 50 -11.07 10.84 11.42
N TRP A 51 -10.48 10.86 12.64
CA TRP A 51 -11.16 10.52 13.90
C TRP A 51 -11.11 11.71 14.85
N ALA A 52 -12.27 12.29 15.17
CA ALA A 52 -12.38 13.42 16.11
C ALA A 52 -12.45 12.95 17.56
N GLU A 53 -12.98 11.76 17.81
CA GLU A 53 -13.23 11.22 19.15
C GLU A 53 -12.85 9.73 19.23
N GLY A 54 -12.81 9.19 20.45
CA GLY A 54 -12.55 7.79 20.72
C GLY A 54 -11.08 7.41 20.81
N PRO A 55 -10.78 6.12 20.95
CA PRO A 55 -9.42 5.62 21.19
C PRO A 55 -8.41 5.99 20.12
N ILE A 56 -8.78 6.03 18.84
CA ILE A 56 -7.90 6.41 17.73
C ILE A 56 -7.54 7.90 17.85
N ALA A 57 -8.51 8.77 18.13
CA ALA A 57 -8.26 10.19 18.34
C ALA A 57 -7.29 10.43 19.50
N THR A 58 -7.51 9.75 20.63
CA THR A 58 -6.75 9.94 21.87
C THR A 58 -5.35 9.34 21.79
N ASN A 59 -5.20 8.13 21.24
CA ASN A 59 -3.97 7.34 21.34
C ASN A 59 -3.13 7.34 20.06
N MET A 60 -3.72 7.73 18.90
CA MET A 60 -3.06 7.74 17.59
C MET A 60 -3.08 9.13 16.91
N GLY A 61 -3.51 10.18 17.65
CA GLY A 61 -3.54 11.54 17.11
C GLY A 61 -4.63 11.79 16.06
N GLY A 62 -5.66 10.94 15.98
CA GLY A 62 -6.82 11.13 15.10
C GLY A 62 -6.60 10.78 13.64
N GLU A 63 -5.44 10.21 13.31
CA GLU A 63 -5.07 9.81 11.93
C GLU A 63 -5.24 10.95 10.91
N PRO A 64 -4.25 11.84 10.79
CA PRO A 64 -4.36 13.02 9.92
C PRO A 64 -4.47 12.63 8.44
N GLY A 65 -5.27 13.40 7.72
CA GLY A 65 -5.50 13.26 6.29
C GLY A 65 -5.70 14.60 5.60
N MET A 66 -6.02 14.55 4.31
CA MET A 66 -6.29 15.71 3.49
C MET A 66 -7.59 15.51 2.72
N THR A 67 -8.42 16.55 2.65
CA THR A 67 -9.60 16.57 1.79
C THR A 67 -9.79 17.90 1.08
N ILE A 68 -10.24 17.84 -0.17
CA ILE A 68 -10.72 19.00 -0.94
C ILE A 68 -12.25 19.10 -0.93
N VAL A 69 -12.92 18.16 -0.26
CA VAL A 69 -14.38 18.09 -0.19
C VAL A 69 -14.85 18.89 1.02
N PRO A 70 -15.77 19.86 0.87
CA PRO A 70 -16.16 20.77 1.94
C PRO A 70 -17.17 20.18 2.94
N ASN A 71 -17.18 18.86 3.12
CA ASN A 71 -18.11 18.15 3.99
C ASN A 71 -17.55 16.80 4.42
N LEU A 72 -17.40 16.54 5.73
CA LEU A 72 -16.76 15.33 6.25
C LEU A 72 -17.56 14.05 5.96
N PHE A 73 -18.88 14.08 6.05
CA PHE A 73 -19.70 12.91 5.69
C PHE A 73 -19.51 12.50 4.23
N VAL A 74 -19.54 13.49 3.33
CA VAL A 74 -19.31 13.24 1.89
C VAL A 74 -17.87 12.80 1.64
N THR A 75 -16.90 13.43 2.29
CA THR A 75 -15.49 13.02 2.30
C THR A 75 -15.37 11.53 2.63
N GLY A 76 -15.93 11.10 3.77
CA GLY A 76 -15.86 9.72 4.21
C GLY A 76 -16.52 8.73 3.23
N LEU A 77 -17.68 9.07 2.67
CA LEU A 77 -18.32 8.23 1.65
C LEU A 77 -17.42 8.06 0.41
N LEU A 78 -16.84 9.14 -0.09
CA LEU A 78 -15.92 9.09 -1.22
C LEU A 78 -14.64 8.31 -0.89
N THR A 79 -14.11 8.52 0.31
CA THR A 79 -12.94 7.77 0.81
C THR A 79 -13.21 6.27 0.84
N VAL A 80 -14.33 5.83 1.41
CA VAL A 80 -14.71 4.41 1.43
C VAL A 80 -14.86 3.86 0.01
N LEU A 81 -15.50 4.59 -0.90
CA LEU A 81 -15.70 4.16 -2.28
C LEU A 81 -14.37 4.02 -3.03
N VAL A 82 -13.50 5.04 -2.98
CA VAL A 82 -12.20 5.03 -3.67
C VAL A 82 -11.29 3.96 -3.08
N SER A 83 -11.25 3.82 -1.75
CA SER A 83 -10.45 2.82 -1.05
C SER A 83 -10.92 1.39 -1.35
N SER A 84 -12.23 1.18 -1.43
CA SER A 84 -12.80 -0.13 -1.84
C SER A 84 -12.45 -0.45 -3.30
N ALA A 85 -12.51 0.53 -4.20
CA ALA A 85 -12.09 0.37 -5.59
C ALA A 85 -10.60 0.02 -5.69
N LEU A 86 -9.74 0.70 -4.91
CA LEU A 86 -8.30 0.42 -4.83
C LEU A 86 -8.04 -0.99 -4.31
N LEU A 87 -8.73 -1.41 -3.25
CA LEU A 87 -8.63 -2.76 -2.65
C LEU A 87 -8.99 -3.83 -3.69
N VAL A 88 -10.17 -3.72 -4.31
CA VAL A 88 -10.65 -4.68 -5.31
C VAL A 88 -9.71 -4.71 -6.53
N TRP A 89 -9.26 -3.54 -6.99
CA TRP A 89 -8.32 -3.46 -8.11
C TRP A 89 -7.01 -4.17 -7.80
N SER A 90 -6.46 -3.95 -6.60
CA SER A 90 -5.22 -4.58 -6.14
C SER A 90 -5.33 -6.10 -6.04
N ALA A 91 -6.44 -6.58 -5.49
CA ALA A 91 -6.67 -8.00 -5.28
C ALA A 91 -6.88 -8.78 -6.60
N VAL A 92 -7.64 -8.19 -7.55
CA VAL A 92 -8.17 -8.93 -8.70
C VAL A 92 -7.58 -8.46 -10.02
N PHE A 93 -7.37 -7.15 -10.21
CA PHE A 93 -7.14 -6.54 -11.50
C PHE A 93 -5.75 -5.95 -11.72
N VAL A 94 -4.85 -5.92 -10.73
CA VAL A 94 -3.54 -5.28 -10.80
C VAL A 94 -2.68 -5.79 -11.96
N GLN A 95 -2.86 -7.04 -12.38
CA GLN A 95 -2.14 -7.67 -13.50
C GLN A 95 -2.67 -7.29 -14.90
N ARG A 96 -3.76 -6.51 -14.97
CA ARG A 96 -4.31 -6.02 -16.23
C ARG A 96 -3.42 -4.94 -16.85
N LYS A 97 -3.63 -4.63 -18.12
CA LYS A 97 -2.92 -3.54 -18.81
C LYS A 97 -3.11 -2.24 -18.00
N ASN A 98 -2.02 -1.54 -17.76
CA ASN A 98 -1.96 -0.30 -16.95
C ASN A 98 -2.40 -0.47 -15.48
N GLY A 99 -2.40 -1.70 -14.93
CA GLY A 99 -2.87 -1.96 -13.57
C GLY A 99 -2.17 -1.13 -12.50
N GLY A 100 -0.85 -0.96 -12.59
CA GLY A 100 -0.08 -0.10 -11.68
C GLY A 100 -0.43 1.38 -11.79
N TRP A 101 -0.67 1.88 -13.02
CA TRP A 101 -1.08 3.28 -13.23
C TRP A 101 -2.46 3.57 -12.64
N ILE A 102 -3.38 2.62 -12.73
CA ILE A 102 -4.71 2.75 -12.10
C ILE A 102 -4.59 2.77 -10.59
N LEU A 103 -3.71 1.95 -9.98
CA LEU A 103 -3.44 2.03 -8.55
C LEU A 103 -2.88 3.39 -8.14
N LEU A 104 -1.93 3.93 -8.89
CA LEU A 104 -1.39 5.28 -8.65
C LEU A 104 -2.49 6.33 -8.69
N PHE A 105 -3.34 6.30 -9.71
CA PHE A 105 -4.45 7.23 -9.84
C PHE A 105 -5.44 7.12 -8.66
N LEU A 106 -5.84 5.90 -8.30
CA LEU A 106 -6.73 5.66 -7.16
C LEU A 106 -6.11 6.11 -5.84
N SER A 107 -4.79 5.94 -5.67
CA SER A 107 -4.08 6.41 -4.47
C SER A 107 -4.06 7.93 -4.37
N ILE A 108 -3.86 8.63 -5.49
CA ILE A 108 -3.94 10.10 -5.52
C ILE A 108 -5.38 10.56 -5.23
N ALA A 109 -6.37 9.92 -5.84
CA ALA A 109 -7.77 10.22 -5.55
C ALA A 109 -8.09 10.00 -4.07
N MET A 110 -7.64 8.89 -3.48
CA MET A 110 -7.82 8.57 -2.06
C MET A 110 -7.19 9.64 -1.16
N LEU A 111 -6.00 10.16 -1.51
CA LEU A 111 -5.35 11.25 -0.77
C LEU A 111 -6.22 12.50 -0.77
N LEU A 112 -6.81 12.86 -1.91
CA LEU A 112 -7.59 14.09 -2.07
C LEU A 112 -8.98 14.05 -1.42
N VAL A 113 -9.50 12.86 -1.14
CA VAL A 113 -10.85 12.70 -0.57
C VAL A 113 -10.86 12.31 0.90
N GLY A 114 -9.72 12.27 1.59
CA GLY A 114 -9.71 12.02 3.04
C GLY A 114 -9.03 10.72 3.48
N GLY A 115 -8.50 9.91 2.58
CA GLY A 115 -7.95 8.57 2.90
C GLY A 115 -6.68 8.55 3.76
N GLY A 116 -6.43 9.59 4.55
CA GLY A 116 -5.24 9.75 5.38
C GLY A 116 -4.00 10.10 4.54
N PHE A 117 -2.83 10.09 5.17
CA PHE A 117 -1.55 10.19 4.46
C PHE A 117 -0.90 8.83 4.23
N GLY A 118 -0.98 7.94 5.21
CA GLY A 118 -0.36 6.61 5.15
C GLY A 118 -0.90 5.72 4.01
N PRO A 119 -2.19 5.43 3.98
CA PRO A 119 -2.78 4.55 2.99
C PRO A 119 -2.51 4.98 1.53
N PRO A 120 -2.68 6.27 1.13
CA PRO A 120 -2.34 6.72 -0.22
C PRO A 120 -0.87 6.55 -0.59
N ILE A 121 0.07 6.79 0.34
CA ILE A 121 1.50 6.59 0.10
C ILE A 121 1.80 5.10 -0.15
N ILE A 122 1.28 4.22 0.70
CA ILE A 122 1.42 2.77 0.53
C ILE A 122 0.81 2.32 -0.81
N GLY A 123 -0.38 2.81 -1.14
CA GLY A 123 -1.07 2.50 -2.40
C GLY A 123 -0.32 3.02 -3.63
N ALA A 124 0.25 4.21 -3.56
CA ALA A 124 1.07 4.77 -4.65
C ALA A 124 2.34 3.93 -4.87
N LEU A 125 3.04 3.53 -3.81
CA LEU A 125 4.21 2.65 -3.91
C LEU A 125 3.81 1.25 -4.43
N ALA A 126 2.67 0.71 -4.03
CA ALA A 126 2.10 -0.50 -4.62
C ALA A 126 1.82 -0.32 -6.12
N GLY A 127 1.32 0.86 -6.54
CA GLY A 127 1.14 1.23 -7.93
C GLY A 127 2.46 1.26 -8.70
N VAL A 128 3.51 1.86 -8.13
CA VAL A 128 4.87 1.83 -8.72
C VAL A 128 5.34 0.40 -8.94
N ALA A 129 5.22 -0.48 -7.93
CA ALA A 129 5.53 -1.91 -8.11
C ALA A 129 4.69 -2.53 -9.22
N GLY A 130 3.40 -2.19 -9.28
CA GLY A 130 2.45 -2.66 -10.30
C GLY A 130 2.84 -2.28 -11.73
N THR A 131 3.54 -1.18 -11.95
CA THR A 131 4.06 -0.79 -13.28
C THR A 131 5.14 -1.75 -13.77
N GLY A 132 5.84 -2.43 -12.85
CA GLY A 132 6.84 -3.45 -13.16
C GLY A 132 6.25 -4.79 -13.63
N ILE A 133 4.95 -5.04 -13.42
CA ILE A 133 4.29 -6.28 -13.84
C ILE A 133 4.33 -6.38 -15.37
N LYS A 134 4.93 -7.45 -15.89
CA LYS A 134 5.14 -7.69 -17.35
C LYS A 134 5.99 -6.62 -18.06
N ALA A 135 6.64 -5.72 -17.33
CA ALA A 135 7.59 -4.79 -17.93
C ALA A 135 8.89 -5.53 -18.30
N PRO A 136 9.57 -5.13 -19.39
CA PRO A 136 10.82 -5.76 -19.80
C PRO A 136 11.98 -5.50 -18.84
N LEU A 137 11.85 -4.55 -17.90
CA LEU A 137 12.82 -4.16 -16.88
C LEU A 137 14.24 -3.93 -17.43
N THR A 138 14.36 -3.50 -18.70
CA THR A 138 15.64 -3.34 -19.42
C THR A 138 16.57 -2.37 -18.71
N TRP A 139 16.05 -1.24 -18.23
CA TRP A 139 16.84 -0.26 -17.48
C TRP A 139 17.49 -0.89 -16.23
N TRP A 140 16.72 -1.64 -15.45
CA TRP A 140 17.22 -2.33 -14.27
C TRP A 140 18.27 -3.39 -14.62
N ARG A 141 18.07 -4.12 -15.71
CA ARG A 141 19.00 -5.14 -16.20
C ARG A 141 20.35 -4.56 -16.58
N THR A 142 20.38 -3.35 -17.17
CA THR A 142 21.61 -2.68 -17.59
C THR A 142 22.34 -1.97 -16.44
N HIS A 143 21.61 -1.45 -15.43
CA HIS A 143 22.21 -0.65 -14.36
C HIS A 143 22.44 -1.44 -13.07
N LEU A 144 21.81 -2.61 -12.88
CA LEU A 144 22.00 -3.44 -11.71
C LEU A 144 23.03 -4.54 -11.98
N PRO A 145 24.25 -4.49 -11.39
CA PRO A 145 25.27 -5.53 -11.56
C PRO A 145 24.75 -6.91 -11.13
N ALA A 146 25.14 -7.96 -11.84
CA ALA A 146 24.63 -9.32 -11.61
C ALA A 146 24.78 -9.81 -10.17
N ASN A 147 25.92 -9.46 -9.52
CA ASN A 147 26.17 -9.83 -8.12
C ASN A 147 25.21 -9.13 -7.14
N VAL A 148 24.98 -7.82 -7.34
CA VAL A 148 24.04 -7.03 -6.52
C VAL A 148 22.62 -7.56 -6.70
N ARG A 149 22.20 -7.80 -7.95
CA ARG A 149 20.89 -8.37 -8.26
C ARG A 149 20.67 -9.71 -7.58
N ARG A 150 21.68 -10.61 -7.54
CA ARG A 150 21.59 -11.89 -6.86
C ARG A 150 21.40 -11.76 -5.35
N ILE A 151 22.09 -10.81 -4.72
CA ILE A 151 21.95 -10.53 -3.28
C ILE A 151 20.56 -9.99 -2.99
N LEU A 152 20.12 -8.96 -3.72
CA LEU A 152 18.80 -8.35 -3.55
C LEU A 152 17.66 -9.35 -3.76
N ALA A 153 17.75 -10.21 -4.77
CA ALA A 153 16.76 -11.25 -5.03
C ALA A 153 16.64 -12.25 -3.86
N LYS A 154 17.75 -12.62 -3.22
CA LYS A 154 17.73 -13.49 -2.03
C LYS A 154 17.13 -12.81 -0.80
N LEU A 155 17.27 -11.50 -0.69
CA LEU A 155 16.74 -10.73 0.43
C LEU A 155 15.23 -10.46 0.29
N TRP A 156 14.68 -10.52 -0.94
CA TRP A 156 13.30 -10.15 -1.21
C TRP A 156 12.26 -10.80 -0.27
N PRO A 157 12.23 -12.12 -0.02
CA PRO A 157 11.20 -12.73 0.84
C PRO A 157 11.22 -12.17 2.26
N TRP A 158 12.40 -11.88 2.80
CA TRP A 158 12.56 -11.35 4.14
C TRP A 158 12.15 -9.88 4.23
N VAL A 159 12.63 -9.07 3.30
CA VAL A 159 12.28 -7.63 3.23
C VAL A 159 10.78 -7.47 3.02
N PHE A 160 10.19 -8.23 2.09
CA PHE A 160 8.75 -8.25 1.86
C PHE A 160 7.98 -8.67 3.11
N GLY A 161 8.37 -9.78 3.77
CA GLY A 161 7.70 -10.29 4.95
C GLY A 161 7.68 -9.28 6.10
N VAL A 162 8.85 -8.70 6.42
CA VAL A 162 8.97 -7.69 7.48
C VAL A 162 8.14 -6.45 7.17
N CYS A 163 8.21 -5.94 5.93
CA CYS A 163 7.45 -4.78 5.50
C CYS A 163 5.93 -5.06 5.53
N ALA A 164 5.50 -6.23 5.05
CA ALA A 164 4.09 -6.61 5.03
C ALA A 164 3.51 -6.76 6.45
N ILE A 165 4.25 -7.36 7.37
CA ILE A 165 3.85 -7.48 8.77
C ILE A 165 3.72 -6.09 9.41
N ASN A 166 4.69 -5.20 9.18
CA ASN A 166 4.63 -3.84 9.71
C ASN A 166 3.46 -3.03 9.14
N CYS A 167 3.20 -3.13 7.84
CA CYS A 167 2.04 -2.45 7.23
C CYS A 167 0.70 -3.05 7.72
N ALA A 168 0.62 -4.37 7.90
CA ALA A 168 -0.55 -5.02 8.49
C ALA A 168 -0.75 -4.58 9.96
N PHE A 169 0.35 -4.42 10.72
CA PHE A 169 0.31 -3.84 12.05
C PHE A 169 -0.26 -2.42 12.01
N LEU A 170 0.21 -1.55 11.13
CA LEU A 170 -0.30 -0.17 11.04
C LEU A 170 -1.78 -0.09 10.68
N VAL A 171 -2.26 -0.96 9.79
CA VAL A 171 -3.64 -0.89 9.27
C VAL A 171 -4.65 -1.59 10.19
N VAL A 172 -4.27 -2.73 10.75
CA VAL A 172 -5.19 -3.59 11.53
C VAL A 172 -4.72 -3.73 12.97
N GLY A 173 -3.45 -4.04 13.17
CA GLY A 173 -2.89 -4.34 14.49
C GLY A 173 -2.95 -3.14 15.44
N SER A 174 -2.66 -1.93 14.94
CA SER A 174 -2.73 -0.68 15.72
C SER A 174 -4.14 -0.44 16.26
N VAL A 175 -5.14 -0.56 15.40
CA VAL A 175 -6.55 -0.39 15.77
C VAL A 175 -6.96 -1.41 16.84
N ILE A 176 -6.61 -2.69 16.65
CA ILE A 176 -6.91 -3.74 17.64
C ILE A 176 -6.24 -3.43 18.99
N LEU A 177 -4.95 -3.05 18.99
CA LEU A 177 -4.22 -2.76 20.23
C LEU A 177 -4.79 -1.56 20.97
N VAL A 178 -5.15 -0.52 20.24
CA VAL A 178 -5.74 0.70 20.81
C VAL A 178 -7.12 0.42 21.42
N TYR A 179 -8.00 -0.29 20.69
CA TYR A 179 -9.36 -0.58 21.18
C TYR A 179 -9.40 -1.65 22.25
N SER A 180 -8.60 -2.73 22.13
CA SER A 180 -8.69 -3.87 23.03
C SER A 180 -7.82 -3.73 24.29
N PHE A 181 -6.71 -2.99 24.18
CA PHE A 181 -5.71 -2.90 25.25
C PHE A 181 -5.43 -1.46 25.70
N GLY A 182 -6.07 -0.46 25.06
CA GLY A 182 -5.86 0.95 25.40
C GLY A 182 -4.41 1.41 25.15
N LEU A 183 -3.71 0.80 24.19
CA LEU A 183 -2.31 1.13 23.91
C LEU A 183 -2.19 2.60 23.53
N ASN A 184 -1.44 3.35 24.33
CA ASN A 184 -1.11 4.75 24.09
C ASN A 184 0.43 4.86 23.90
N ASN A 185 0.88 4.72 22.68
CA ASN A 185 2.29 4.88 22.32
C ASN A 185 2.42 5.52 20.94
N PRO A 186 2.33 6.86 20.84
CA PRO A 186 2.43 7.58 19.57
C PRO A 186 3.73 7.34 18.82
N ASP A 187 4.84 7.14 19.54
CA ASP A 187 6.16 6.89 18.95
C ASP A 187 6.20 5.55 18.22
N LEU A 188 5.53 4.52 18.77
CA LEU A 188 5.43 3.23 18.11
C LEU A 188 4.74 3.35 16.75
N PHE A 189 3.62 4.06 16.68
CA PHE A 189 2.88 4.26 15.42
C PHE A 189 3.66 5.11 14.43
N THR A 190 4.25 6.21 14.89
CA THR A 190 5.07 7.11 14.08
C THR A 190 6.30 6.39 13.51
N ASN A 191 7.05 5.65 14.34
CA ASN A 191 8.22 4.90 13.92
C ASN A 191 7.85 3.78 12.95
N SER A 192 6.73 3.06 13.18
CA SER A 192 6.22 2.05 12.27
C SER A 192 5.82 2.64 10.92
N PHE A 193 5.23 3.84 10.91
CA PHE A 193 4.91 4.55 9.67
C PHE A 193 6.17 4.91 8.87
N PHE A 194 7.17 5.53 9.50
CA PHE A 194 8.43 5.84 8.83
C PHE A 194 9.16 4.57 8.36
N PHE A 195 9.12 3.52 9.16
CA PHE A 195 9.67 2.23 8.74
C PHE A 195 8.96 1.68 7.49
N ALA A 196 7.62 1.77 7.40
CA ALA A 196 6.88 1.37 6.21
C ALA A 196 7.30 2.19 4.98
N VAL A 197 7.36 3.52 5.10
CA VAL A 197 7.75 4.43 4.01
C VAL A 197 9.16 4.15 3.50
N LEU A 198 10.10 3.80 4.36
CA LEU A 198 11.49 3.48 3.99
C LEU A 198 11.65 2.05 3.46
N SER A 199 10.95 1.08 4.06
CA SER A 199 11.09 -0.33 3.68
C SER A 199 10.33 -0.71 2.40
N LEU A 200 9.26 0.02 2.04
CA LEU A 200 8.51 -0.23 0.80
C LEU A 200 9.33 -0.03 -0.48
N PRO A 201 10.08 1.07 -0.68
CA PRO A 201 10.98 1.20 -1.83
C PRO A 201 12.03 0.09 -1.89
N LEU A 202 12.56 -0.34 -0.74
CA LEU A 202 13.49 -1.46 -0.67
C LEU A 202 12.81 -2.78 -1.06
N THR A 203 11.56 -2.99 -0.64
CA THR A 203 10.75 -4.15 -1.02
C THR A 203 10.52 -4.18 -2.54
N ILE A 204 10.24 -3.03 -3.16
CA ILE A 204 10.07 -2.91 -4.61
C ILE A 204 11.39 -3.24 -5.32
N LEU A 205 12.51 -2.64 -4.87
CA LEU A 205 13.82 -2.86 -5.46
C LEU A 205 14.24 -4.34 -5.42
N THR A 206 14.08 -4.97 -4.25
CA THR A 206 14.40 -6.40 -4.08
C THR A 206 13.46 -7.28 -4.89
N GLY A 207 12.18 -6.91 -5.02
CA GLY A 207 11.20 -7.59 -5.86
C GLY A 207 11.53 -7.52 -7.35
N VAL A 208 11.94 -6.35 -7.86
CA VAL A 208 12.41 -6.19 -9.24
C VAL A 208 13.65 -7.06 -9.50
N ALA A 209 14.60 -7.10 -8.56
CA ALA A 209 15.77 -7.95 -8.68
C ALA A 209 15.40 -9.45 -8.72
N TYR A 210 14.41 -9.86 -7.93
CA TYR A 210 13.88 -11.22 -7.94
C TYR A 210 13.24 -11.58 -9.27
N ASP A 211 12.38 -10.71 -9.82
CA ASP A 211 11.71 -10.90 -11.11
C ASP A 211 12.73 -11.01 -12.26
N LEU A 212 13.80 -10.19 -12.24
CA LEU A 212 14.88 -10.26 -13.22
C LEU A 212 15.62 -11.60 -13.20
N GLN A 213 15.91 -12.14 -12.00
CA GLN A 213 16.55 -13.44 -11.87
C GLN A 213 15.67 -14.60 -12.31
N ALA A 214 14.38 -14.58 -11.94
CA ALA A 214 13.42 -15.59 -12.36
C ALA A 214 13.27 -15.64 -13.89
N GLY A 215 13.27 -14.48 -14.55
CA GLY A 215 13.22 -14.39 -16.01
C GLY A 215 14.46 -14.95 -16.71
N GLU A 216 15.65 -14.86 -16.12
CA GLU A 216 16.89 -15.46 -16.66
C GLU A 216 16.91 -16.98 -16.54
N GLN A 217 16.39 -17.53 -15.45
CA GLN A 217 16.32 -18.98 -15.24
C GLN A 217 15.26 -19.66 -16.13
N GLY A 218 14.17 -18.96 -16.45
CA GLY A 218 13.11 -19.46 -17.33
C GLY A 218 13.42 -19.35 -18.82
N GLY A 219 14.40 -18.56 -19.22
CA GLY A 219 14.82 -18.38 -20.62
C GLY A 219 15.96 -19.29 -21.09
N VAL A 220 16.49 -20.15 -20.22
CA VAL A 220 17.61 -21.07 -20.51
C VAL A 220 17.13 -22.53 -20.73
N ALA A 221 15.81 -22.75 -20.82
CA ALA A 221 15.21 -24.06 -21.09
C ALA A 221 14.69 -24.17 -22.52
#